data_a8b53c48dc13dbaf62f1ef0fafaca001
#
_entry.id   a8b53c48dc13dbaf62f1ef0fafaca001
#
_cell.length_a   1.000
_cell.length_b   1.000
_cell.length_c   1.000
_cell.angle_alpha   90.00
_cell.angle_beta   90.00
_cell.angle_gamma   90.00
#
_symmetry.space_group_name_H-M   'P 1'
#
loop_
_entity.id
_entity.type
_entity.pdbx_description
1 polymer ?
#
loop_
_entity_poly.entity_id
_entity_poly.type
_entity_poly.pdbx_seq_one_letter_code
_entity_poly.pdbx_strand_id
1 'polypeptide(L)'
;MDQPDREVEPQFSYPYRQIFLMLVVLGLTALGAVLALPRVLPVFEANLWLNGFIFFVFVLGVIATFWQVLQLIGSARWIDGFAAQLPGHEMTQPPSMLAPLATLLRSRGKRMQIASTSARSILDSVAQRIDEAREITRYIVSLLIFLGLLGTFYGLATTVPAVVDTIRSLAPQEGEEGIAVFNRLMSGLEAQLGGMGVAFSSSLLG
;
A
#
# COMPACT_ATOMS: atom_id res chain seq x y z
N MET A 1 23.30 -10.74 -52.82
CA MET A 1 22.13 -11.40 -52.22
C MET A 1 21.99 -10.77 -50.83
N ASP A 2 21.29 -9.63 -50.80
CA ASP A 2 21.03 -8.91 -49.54
C ASP A 2 19.86 -9.62 -48.85
N GLN A 3 20.16 -10.17 -47.65
CA GLN A 3 19.10 -10.64 -46.77
C GLN A 3 18.39 -9.39 -46.26
N PRO A 4 17.07 -9.26 -46.43
CA PRO A 4 16.35 -8.18 -45.81
C PRO A 4 16.46 -8.36 -44.31
N ASP A 5 16.99 -7.32 -43.63
CA ASP A 5 16.98 -7.20 -42.18
C ASP A 5 15.56 -7.50 -41.71
N ARG A 6 15.38 -8.65 -41.05
CA ARG A 6 14.14 -8.94 -40.33
C ARG A 6 14.08 -7.91 -39.18
N GLU A 7 13.34 -6.85 -39.43
CA GLU A 7 12.91 -5.96 -38.34
C GLU A 7 12.24 -6.84 -37.29
N VAL A 8 12.93 -7.05 -36.20
CA VAL A 8 12.38 -7.75 -35.04
C VAL A 8 11.24 -6.88 -34.53
N GLU A 9 10.01 -7.29 -34.78
CA GLU A 9 8.83 -6.60 -34.22
C GLU A 9 9.01 -6.50 -32.70
N PRO A 10 9.01 -5.29 -32.16
CA PRO A 10 9.14 -5.09 -30.71
C PRO A 10 7.93 -5.71 -30.02
N GLN A 11 8.10 -6.93 -29.49
CA GLN A 11 7.06 -7.60 -28.70
C GLN A 11 7.05 -7.01 -27.29
N PHE A 12 6.16 -6.06 -27.05
CA PHE A 12 5.91 -5.57 -25.70
C PHE A 12 5.04 -6.59 -24.94
N SER A 13 5.59 -7.17 -23.88
CA SER A 13 4.81 -8.06 -23.01
C SER A 13 3.89 -7.22 -22.12
N TYR A 14 2.59 -7.35 -22.31
CA TYR A 14 1.61 -6.73 -21.43
C TYR A 14 1.73 -7.28 -20.01
N PRO A 15 1.53 -6.46 -18.96
CA PRO A 15 1.71 -6.86 -17.57
C PRO A 15 0.54 -7.73 -17.03
N TYR A 16 0.00 -8.65 -17.86
CA TYR A 16 -1.11 -9.52 -17.44
C TYR A 16 -0.77 -10.39 -16.24
N ARG A 17 0.48 -10.87 -16.17
CA ARG A 17 0.96 -11.67 -15.04
C ARG A 17 0.94 -10.88 -13.74
N GLN A 18 1.35 -9.62 -13.78
CA GLN A 18 1.35 -8.73 -12.62
C GLN A 18 -0.07 -8.44 -12.14
N ILE A 19 -0.99 -8.15 -13.07
CA ILE A 19 -2.40 -7.93 -12.76
C ILE A 19 -3.01 -9.17 -12.13
N PHE A 20 -2.75 -10.35 -12.69
CA PHE A 20 -3.25 -11.61 -12.15
C PHE A 20 -2.72 -11.85 -10.73
N LEU A 21 -1.43 -11.69 -10.50
CA LEU A 21 -0.83 -11.82 -9.16
C LEU A 21 -1.42 -10.82 -8.17
N MET A 22 -1.64 -9.57 -8.57
CA MET A 22 -2.29 -8.56 -7.72
C MET A 22 -3.70 -8.97 -7.33
N LEU A 23 -4.49 -9.46 -8.28
CA LEU A 23 -5.86 -9.92 -8.02
C LEU A 23 -5.87 -11.15 -7.11
N VAL A 24 -4.93 -12.10 -7.31
CA VAL A 24 -4.78 -13.27 -6.45
C VAL A 24 -4.43 -12.85 -5.02
N VAL A 25 -3.43 -11.98 -4.85
CA VAL A 25 -3.04 -11.50 -3.52
C VAL A 25 -4.18 -10.76 -2.84
N LEU A 26 -4.86 -9.85 -3.57
CA LEU A 26 -6.01 -9.12 -3.03
C LEU A 26 -7.16 -10.06 -2.65
N GLY A 27 -7.44 -11.06 -3.49
CA GLY A 27 -8.47 -12.07 -3.23
C GLY A 27 -8.13 -12.92 -2.00
N LEU A 28 -6.88 -13.35 -1.85
CA LEU A 28 -6.41 -14.09 -0.68
C LEU A 28 -6.49 -13.24 0.60
N THR A 29 -6.10 -11.96 0.51
CA THR A 29 -6.19 -11.03 1.64
C THR A 29 -7.65 -10.79 2.03
N ALA A 30 -8.54 -10.56 1.07
CA ALA A 30 -9.97 -10.41 1.31
C ALA A 30 -10.59 -11.68 1.91
N LEU A 31 -10.26 -12.85 1.38
CA LEU A 31 -10.70 -14.12 1.92
C LEU A 31 -10.23 -14.32 3.36
N GLY A 32 -8.94 -14.07 3.63
CA GLY A 32 -8.38 -14.11 4.97
C GLY A 32 -9.08 -13.16 5.94
N ALA A 33 -9.34 -11.93 5.50
CA ALA A 33 -10.08 -10.94 6.29
C ALA A 33 -11.50 -11.39 6.61
N VAL A 34 -12.23 -11.96 5.64
CA VAL A 34 -13.60 -12.48 5.85
C VAL A 34 -13.61 -13.65 6.82
N LEU A 35 -12.67 -14.59 6.68
CA LEU A 35 -12.55 -15.74 7.59
C LEU A 35 -12.16 -15.31 9.03
N ALA A 36 -11.33 -14.29 9.14
CA ALA A 36 -10.90 -13.74 10.41
C ALA A 36 -11.94 -12.75 11.03
N LEU A 37 -12.91 -12.27 10.26
CA LEU A 37 -13.84 -11.20 10.62
C LEU A 37 -14.47 -11.40 12.02
N PRO A 38 -14.99 -12.57 12.39
CA PRO A 38 -15.61 -12.75 13.72
C PRO A 38 -14.63 -12.55 14.89
N ARG A 39 -13.32 -12.75 14.64
CA ARG A 39 -12.27 -12.57 15.65
C ARG A 39 -11.65 -11.17 15.60
N VAL A 40 -11.61 -10.57 14.42
CA VAL A 40 -11.01 -9.26 14.18
C VAL A 40 -11.97 -8.13 14.50
N LEU A 41 -13.28 -8.34 14.38
CA LEU A 41 -14.28 -7.30 14.62
C LEU A 41 -14.22 -6.72 16.05
N PRO A 42 -14.21 -7.50 17.13
CA PRO A 42 -14.07 -6.97 18.49
C PRO A 42 -12.76 -6.21 18.69
N VAL A 43 -11.72 -6.70 18.02
CA VAL A 43 -10.39 -6.12 18.01
C VAL A 43 -10.38 -4.77 17.30
N PHE A 44 -11.08 -4.66 16.18
CA PHE A 44 -11.24 -3.43 15.42
C PHE A 44 -12.04 -2.38 16.22
N GLU A 45 -13.10 -2.80 16.90
CA GLU A 45 -13.95 -1.94 17.74
C GLU A 45 -13.23 -1.41 18.98
N ALA A 46 -12.21 -2.12 19.48
CA ALA A 46 -11.45 -1.70 20.65
C ALA A 46 -10.75 -0.33 20.47
N ASN A 47 -10.38 0.04 19.25
CA ASN A 47 -9.88 1.37 18.92
C ASN A 47 -10.29 1.79 17.51
N LEU A 48 -11.56 2.19 17.35
CA LEU A 48 -12.16 2.48 16.05
C LEU A 48 -11.44 3.59 15.27
N TRP A 49 -10.90 4.60 15.97
CA TRP A 49 -10.21 5.70 15.33
C TRP A 49 -8.88 5.27 14.69
N LEU A 50 -8.03 4.60 15.46
CA LEU A 50 -6.71 4.17 14.97
C LEU A 50 -6.84 3.06 13.93
N ASN A 51 -7.63 2.03 14.23
CA ASN A 51 -7.85 0.91 13.32
C ASN A 51 -8.58 1.33 12.04
N GLY A 52 -9.53 2.26 12.15
CA GLY A 52 -10.19 2.88 11.01
C GLY A 52 -9.23 3.68 10.13
N PHE A 53 -8.29 4.40 10.75
CA PHE A 53 -7.25 5.13 10.02
C PHE A 53 -6.28 4.19 9.31
N ILE A 54 -5.85 3.10 9.96
CA ILE A 54 -5.02 2.05 9.34
C ILE A 54 -5.73 1.46 8.12
N PHE A 55 -7.01 1.09 8.28
CA PHE A 55 -7.82 0.56 7.18
C PHE A 55 -7.97 1.56 6.04
N PHE A 56 -8.17 2.83 6.34
CA PHE A 56 -8.23 3.90 5.33
C PHE A 56 -6.93 4.01 4.54
N VAL A 57 -5.78 4.03 5.21
CA VAL A 57 -4.46 4.06 4.56
C VAL A 57 -4.23 2.81 3.70
N PHE A 58 -4.66 1.63 4.17
CA PHE A 58 -4.62 0.40 3.39
C PHE A 58 -5.42 0.51 2.09
N VAL A 59 -6.66 0.99 2.16
CA VAL A 59 -7.52 1.19 0.98
C VAL A 59 -6.89 2.18 0.01
N LEU A 60 -6.32 3.29 0.49
CA LEU A 60 -5.58 4.23 -0.34
C LEU A 60 -4.39 3.56 -1.02
N GLY A 61 -3.65 2.70 -0.32
CA GLY A 61 -2.54 1.93 -0.88
C GLY A 61 -2.98 0.99 -2.01
N VAL A 62 -4.09 0.29 -1.82
CA VAL A 62 -4.68 -0.58 -2.85
C VAL A 62 -5.08 0.25 -4.07
N ILE A 63 -5.80 1.35 -3.88
CA ILE A 63 -6.22 2.23 -4.97
C ILE A 63 -5.00 2.78 -5.72
N ALA A 64 -3.98 3.25 -5.01
CA ALA A 64 -2.74 3.77 -5.61
C ALA A 64 -2.03 2.71 -6.46
N THR A 65 -1.96 1.46 -5.97
CA THR A 65 -1.34 0.35 -6.69
C THR A 65 -2.11 0.01 -7.98
N PHE A 66 -3.44 -0.04 -7.93
CA PHE A 66 -4.27 -0.23 -9.13
C PHE A 66 -4.10 0.91 -10.12
N TRP A 67 -4.09 2.15 -9.63
CA TRP A 67 -3.87 3.33 -10.48
C TRP A 67 -2.53 3.27 -11.23
N GLN A 68 -1.46 2.88 -10.54
CA GLN A 68 -0.13 2.72 -11.15
C GLN A 68 -0.13 1.66 -12.26
N VAL A 69 -0.80 0.54 -12.04
CA VAL A 69 -0.92 -0.53 -13.07
C VAL A 69 -1.72 -0.05 -14.27
N LEU A 70 -2.84 0.65 -14.05
CA LEU A 70 -3.62 1.22 -15.16
C LEU A 70 -2.80 2.23 -15.97
N GLN A 71 -2.01 3.06 -15.31
CA GLN A 71 -1.11 4.01 -15.95
C GLN A 71 -0.01 3.32 -16.76
N LEU A 72 0.53 2.21 -16.25
CA LEU A 72 1.51 1.39 -16.97
C LEU A 72 0.91 0.76 -18.22
N ILE A 73 -0.31 0.20 -18.13
CA ILE A 73 -1.03 -0.36 -19.28
C ILE A 73 -1.30 0.72 -20.32
N GLY A 74 -1.75 1.90 -19.89
CA GLY A 74 -1.96 3.05 -20.79
C GLY A 74 -0.68 3.46 -21.50
N SER A 75 0.45 3.44 -20.82
CA SER A 75 1.76 3.76 -21.36
C SER A 75 2.22 2.72 -22.40
N ALA A 76 2.03 1.41 -22.09
CA ALA A 76 2.35 0.33 -23.03
C ALA A 76 1.51 0.43 -24.31
N ARG A 77 0.19 0.61 -24.17
CA ARG A 77 -0.71 0.76 -25.34
C ARG A 77 -0.36 1.98 -26.21
N TRP A 78 0.06 3.08 -25.57
CA TRP A 78 0.45 4.27 -26.32
C TRP A 78 1.72 4.02 -27.14
N ILE A 79 2.72 3.32 -26.57
CA ILE A 79 3.95 2.95 -27.27
C ILE A 79 3.66 2.02 -28.43
N ASP A 80 2.82 0.98 -28.21
CA ASP A 80 2.42 0.04 -29.26
C ASP A 80 1.73 0.73 -30.43
N GLY A 81 0.77 1.63 -30.13
CA GLY A 81 0.07 2.40 -31.15
C GLY A 81 0.98 3.33 -31.93
N PHE A 82 2.00 3.89 -31.27
CA PHE A 82 3.02 4.72 -31.93
C PHE A 82 3.95 3.87 -32.83
N ALA A 83 4.38 2.71 -32.34
CA ALA A 83 5.23 1.79 -33.10
C ALA A 83 4.51 1.21 -34.34
N ALA A 84 3.21 0.93 -34.21
CA ALA A 84 2.37 0.44 -35.31
C ALA A 84 1.96 1.53 -36.32
N GLN A 85 2.39 2.77 -36.14
CA GLN A 85 2.07 3.92 -37.02
C GLN A 85 0.57 4.05 -37.32
N LEU A 86 -0.30 3.79 -36.34
CA LEU A 86 -1.73 3.85 -36.53
C LEU A 86 -2.17 5.26 -36.93
N PRO A 87 -2.99 5.43 -38.01
CA PRO A 87 -3.44 6.72 -38.45
C PRO A 87 -4.26 7.43 -37.36
N GLY A 88 -3.89 8.67 -37.03
CA GLY A 88 -4.52 9.47 -35.96
C GLY A 88 -3.90 9.31 -34.58
N HIS A 89 -2.95 8.42 -34.38
CA HIS A 89 -2.27 8.23 -33.08
C HIS A 89 -1.43 9.45 -32.65
N GLU A 90 -0.96 10.24 -33.61
CA GLU A 90 -0.23 11.49 -33.37
C GLU A 90 -1.04 12.54 -32.58
N MET A 91 -2.36 12.51 -32.66
CA MET A 91 -3.28 13.37 -31.93
C MET A 91 -3.62 12.87 -30.52
N THR A 92 -3.29 11.62 -30.20
CA THR A 92 -3.60 11.04 -28.89
C THR A 92 -2.67 11.63 -27.84
N GLN A 93 -3.26 12.10 -26.73
CA GLN A 93 -2.47 12.65 -25.62
C GLN A 93 -1.60 11.54 -24.99
N PRO A 94 -0.29 11.78 -24.89
CA PRO A 94 0.59 10.80 -24.26
C PRO A 94 0.30 10.70 -22.77
N PRO A 95 0.41 9.51 -22.16
CA PRO A 95 0.37 9.34 -20.72
C PRO A 95 1.41 10.22 -20.04
N SER A 96 1.09 10.74 -18.85
CA SER A 96 1.96 11.66 -18.10
C SER A 96 3.39 11.12 -17.86
N MET A 97 3.51 9.81 -17.70
CA MET A 97 4.81 9.13 -17.56
C MET A 97 5.67 9.23 -18.82
N LEU A 98 5.07 9.23 -20.01
CA LEU A 98 5.75 9.22 -21.29
C LEU A 98 5.80 10.61 -21.95
N ALA A 99 5.35 11.67 -21.29
CA ALA A 99 5.33 13.01 -21.86
C ALA A 99 6.70 13.47 -22.43
N PRO A 100 7.85 13.23 -21.76
CA PRO A 100 9.17 13.57 -22.31
C PRO A 100 9.51 12.75 -23.56
N LEU A 101 9.18 11.45 -23.55
CA LEU A 101 9.40 10.55 -24.69
C LEU A 101 8.51 10.94 -25.87
N ALA A 102 7.26 11.28 -25.64
CA ALA A 102 6.32 11.70 -26.68
C ALA A 102 6.77 12.98 -27.38
N THR A 103 7.34 13.93 -26.63
CA THR A 103 7.88 15.17 -27.20
C THR A 103 9.05 14.87 -28.15
N LEU A 104 9.92 13.95 -27.80
CA LEU A 104 11.02 13.50 -28.66
C LEU A 104 10.50 12.79 -29.91
N LEU A 105 9.59 11.83 -29.76
CA LEU A 105 9.06 11.06 -30.85
C LEU A 105 8.32 11.95 -31.86
N ARG A 106 7.60 12.96 -31.40
CA ARG A 106 6.96 13.97 -32.27
C ARG A 106 7.95 14.87 -32.97
N SER A 107 9.07 15.21 -32.33
CA SER A 107 10.13 16.02 -32.95
C SER A 107 10.92 15.25 -34.01
N ARG A 108 10.92 13.90 -33.95
CA ARG A 108 11.60 13.00 -34.88
C ARG A 108 11.05 13.10 -36.32
N GLY A 109 9.75 13.40 -36.47
CA GLY A 109 9.12 13.61 -37.78
C GLY A 109 9.68 14.79 -38.58
N LYS A 110 10.45 15.69 -37.91
CA LYS A 110 11.01 16.89 -38.54
C LYS A 110 12.56 16.87 -38.72
N ARG A 111 13.28 16.01 -38.00
CA ARG A 111 14.75 15.89 -38.12
C ARG A 111 15.20 14.44 -37.87
N MET A 112 15.84 13.84 -38.84
CA MET A 112 16.20 12.42 -38.92
C MET A 112 17.34 11.96 -37.98
N GLN A 113 17.88 12.82 -37.13
CA GLN A 113 18.99 12.47 -36.22
C GLN A 113 18.72 12.98 -34.81
N ILE A 114 18.50 12.03 -33.90
CA ILE A 114 18.53 12.31 -32.45
C ILE A 114 19.94 11.96 -31.97
N ALA A 115 20.60 12.91 -31.32
CA ALA A 115 21.84 12.63 -30.65
C ALA A 115 21.59 11.51 -29.59
N SER A 116 22.40 10.47 -29.58
CA SER A 116 22.28 9.34 -28.65
C SER A 116 22.23 9.77 -27.18
N THR A 117 22.87 10.88 -26.86
CA THR A 117 22.84 11.51 -25.53
C THR A 117 21.43 12.01 -25.14
N SER A 118 20.70 12.61 -26.08
CA SER A 118 19.33 13.09 -25.82
C SER A 118 18.34 11.94 -25.62
N ALA A 119 18.48 10.86 -26.39
CA ALA A 119 17.66 9.65 -26.22
C ALA A 119 17.90 9.00 -24.83
N ARG A 120 19.15 8.93 -24.39
CA ARG A 120 19.53 8.38 -23.10
C ARG A 120 18.96 9.21 -21.94
N SER A 121 19.11 10.53 -22.00
CA SER A 121 18.57 11.42 -20.97
C SER A 121 17.05 11.29 -20.79
N ILE A 122 16.31 11.02 -21.86
CA ILE A 122 14.85 10.84 -21.78
C ILE A 122 14.48 9.47 -21.24
N LEU A 123 15.19 8.41 -21.64
CA LEU A 123 15.00 7.10 -21.04
C LEU A 123 15.28 7.14 -19.55
N ASP A 124 16.32 7.84 -19.10
CA ASP A 124 16.62 8.04 -17.68
C ASP A 124 15.49 8.82 -16.98
N SER A 125 14.92 9.84 -17.61
CA SER A 125 13.78 10.59 -17.06
C SER A 125 12.51 9.72 -16.93
N VAL A 126 12.25 8.82 -17.87
CA VAL A 126 11.12 7.87 -17.78
C VAL A 126 11.37 6.85 -16.67
N ALA A 127 12.60 6.31 -16.59
CA ALA A 127 12.98 5.39 -15.52
C ALA A 127 12.80 6.02 -14.14
N GLN A 128 13.24 7.25 -13.96
CA GLN A 128 13.06 8.00 -12.72
C GLN A 128 11.58 8.15 -12.32
N ARG A 129 10.69 8.43 -13.27
CA ARG A 129 9.23 8.52 -12.97
C ARG A 129 8.62 7.20 -12.55
N ILE A 130 9.11 6.08 -13.11
CA ILE A 130 8.69 4.73 -12.70
C ILE A 130 9.17 4.46 -11.27
N ASP A 131 10.39 4.84 -10.95
CA ASP A 131 10.95 4.67 -9.60
C ASP A 131 10.22 5.55 -8.57
N GLU A 132 9.89 6.80 -8.90
CA GLU A 132 9.06 7.68 -8.05
C GLU A 132 7.70 7.04 -7.71
N ALA A 133 7.03 6.45 -8.71
CA ALA A 133 5.76 5.76 -8.47
C ALA A 133 5.91 4.56 -7.52
N ARG A 134 7.01 3.81 -7.64
CA ARG A 134 7.35 2.70 -6.74
C ARG A 134 7.63 3.17 -5.32
N GLU A 135 8.28 4.32 -5.16
CA GLU A 135 8.60 4.88 -3.85
C GLU A 135 7.33 5.29 -3.08
N ILE A 136 6.32 5.82 -3.76
CA ILE A 136 5.02 6.13 -3.13
C ILE A 136 4.40 4.87 -2.51
N THR A 137 4.39 3.76 -3.23
CA THR A 137 3.86 2.50 -2.70
C THR A 137 4.67 2.00 -1.50
N ARG A 138 6.00 2.08 -1.57
CA ARG A 138 6.89 1.72 -0.45
C ARG A 138 6.63 2.60 0.77
N TYR A 139 6.41 3.90 0.56
CA TYR A 139 6.09 4.82 1.64
C TYR A 139 4.77 4.46 2.34
N ILE A 140 3.72 4.11 1.57
CA ILE A 140 2.44 3.67 2.13
C ILE A 140 2.60 2.40 2.97
N VAL A 141 3.37 1.42 2.48
CA VAL A 141 3.68 0.19 3.23
C VAL A 141 4.42 0.52 4.53
N SER A 142 5.44 1.38 4.47
CA SER A 142 6.18 1.80 5.67
C SER A 142 5.30 2.55 6.66
N LEU A 143 4.36 3.37 6.16
CA LEU A 143 3.39 4.08 6.99
C LEU A 143 2.43 3.10 7.70
N LEU A 144 1.95 2.06 7.01
CA LEU A 144 1.10 1.03 7.62
C LEU A 144 1.83 0.31 8.76
N ILE A 145 3.08 -0.11 8.53
CA ILE A 145 3.91 -0.74 9.56
C ILE A 145 4.10 0.21 10.75
N PHE A 146 4.37 1.48 10.49
CA PHE A 146 4.53 2.49 11.54
C PHE A 146 3.24 2.69 12.34
N LEU A 147 2.09 2.74 11.67
CA LEU A 147 0.78 2.87 12.33
C LEU A 147 0.44 1.64 13.19
N GLY A 148 0.77 0.45 12.72
CA GLY A 148 0.64 -0.77 13.52
C GLY A 148 1.50 -0.73 14.77
N LEU A 149 2.76 -0.29 14.64
CA LEU A 149 3.67 -0.10 15.77
C LEU A 149 3.16 0.98 16.73
N LEU A 150 2.68 2.12 16.20
CA LEU A 150 2.08 3.18 16.99
C LEU A 150 0.90 2.66 17.83
N GLY A 151 0.10 1.77 17.26
CA GLY A 151 -1.01 1.13 17.97
C GLY A 151 -0.56 0.29 19.15
N THR A 152 0.56 -0.42 19.05
CA THR A 152 1.13 -1.17 20.19
C THR A 152 1.56 -0.23 21.31
N PHE A 153 2.24 0.84 20.98
CA PHE A 153 2.64 1.85 21.97
C PHE A 153 1.44 2.53 22.64
N TYR A 154 0.42 2.85 21.86
CA TYR A 154 -0.82 3.42 22.39
C TYR A 154 -1.51 2.47 23.37
N GLY A 155 -1.66 1.19 22.99
CA GLY A 155 -2.23 0.17 23.87
C GLY A 155 -1.43 -0.02 25.16
N LEU A 156 -0.09 -0.05 25.09
CA LEU A 156 0.76 -0.15 26.27
C LEU A 156 0.66 1.11 27.14
N ALA A 157 0.62 2.28 26.54
CA ALA A 157 0.50 3.54 27.29
C ALA A 157 -0.82 3.65 28.04
N THR A 158 -1.89 3.02 27.56
CA THR A 158 -3.19 2.99 28.25
C THR A 158 -3.28 1.89 29.30
N THR A 159 -2.56 0.77 29.14
CA THR A 159 -2.59 -0.35 30.09
C THR A 159 -1.74 -0.09 31.35
N VAL A 160 -0.59 0.59 31.23
CA VAL A 160 0.31 0.82 32.36
C VAL A 160 -0.38 1.61 33.50
N PRO A 161 -1.10 2.72 33.26
CA PRO A 161 -1.86 3.40 34.31
C PRO A 161 -2.92 2.51 34.95
N ALA A 162 -3.64 1.71 34.15
CA ALA A 162 -4.66 0.79 34.66
C ALA A 162 -4.09 -0.28 35.59
N VAL A 163 -2.87 -0.77 35.31
CA VAL A 163 -2.13 -1.69 36.23
C VAL A 163 -1.85 -0.99 37.56
N VAL A 164 -1.33 0.25 37.53
CA VAL A 164 -1.01 1.01 38.71
C VAL A 164 -2.25 1.28 39.57
N ASP A 165 -3.37 1.63 38.92
CA ASP A 165 -4.63 1.89 39.62
C ASP A 165 -5.20 0.61 40.25
N THR A 166 -5.08 -0.54 39.55
CA THR A 166 -5.44 -1.83 40.11
C THR A 166 -4.61 -2.17 41.36
N ILE A 167 -3.29 -2.00 41.28
CA ILE A 167 -2.40 -2.25 42.44
C ILE A 167 -2.76 -1.33 43.63
N ARG A 168 -3.04 -0.06 43.37
CA ARG A 168 -3.46 0.88 44.40
C ARG A 168 -4.81 0.51 45.03
N SER A 169 -5.74 0.00 44.21
CA SER A 169 -7.05 -0.42 44.69
C SER A 169 -7.02 -1.67 45.59
N LEU A 170 -5.91 -2.44 45.56
CA LEU A 170 -5.68 -3.60 46.39
C LEU A 170 -5.10 -3.25 47.77
N ALA A 171 -4.80 -1.99 48.03
CA ALA A 171 -4.37 -1.58 49.38
C ALA A 171 -5.45 -1.96 50.39
N PRO A 172 -5.07 -2.67 51.53
CA PRO A 172 -6.05 -3.15 52.48
C PRO A 172 -6.81 -1.99 53.12
N GLN A 173 -8.16 -2.08 53.10
CA GLN A 173 -9.03 -1.19 53.85
C GLN A 173 -9.44 -1.93 55.12
N GLU A 174 -9.39 -1.25 56.26
CA GLU A 174 -9.73 -1.83 57.55
C GLU A 174 -11.17 -2.37 57.54
N GLY A 175 -11.34 -3.70 57.76
CA GLY A 175 -12.65 -4.35 57.80
C GLY A 175 -13.20 -4.91 56.48
N GLU A 176 -12.41 -4.91 55.42
CA GLU A 176 -12.84 -5.44 54.13
C GLU A 176 -12.74 -6.97 54.04
N GLU A 177 -13.83 -7.64 53.56
CA GLU A 177 -13.82 -9.08 53.37
C GLU A 177 -12.92 -9.46 52.17
N GLY A 178 -12.13 -10.56 52.31
CA GLY A 178 -11.22 -11.03 51.29
C GLY A 178 -11.87 -11.27 49.88
N ILE A 179 -13.17 -11.54 49.85
CA ILE A 179 -13.95 -11.69 48.63
C ILE A 179 -14.06 -10.36 47.84
N ALA A 180 -14.21 -9.22 48.55
CA ALA A 180 -14.29 -7.92 47.90
C ALA A 180 -12.95 -7.53 47.27
N VAL A 181 -11.83 -7.81 47.94
CA VAL A 181 -10.47 -7.60 47.41
C VAL A 181 -10.24 -8.48 46.18
N PHE A 182 -10.68 -9.78 46.23
CA PHE A 182 -10.54 -10.71 45.09
C PHE A 182 -11.32 -10.23 43.89
N ASN A 183 -12.59 -9.80 44.03
CA ASN A 183 -13.42 -9.32 42.95
C ASN A 183 -12.81 -8.04 42.31
N ARG A 184 -12.21 -7.17 43.10
CA ARG A 184 -11.53 -5.95 42.64
C ARG A 184 -10.27 -6.30 41.82
N LEU A 185 -9.51 -7.31 42.29
CA LEU A 185 -8.37 -7.84 41.56
C LEU A 185 -8.79 -8.42 40.21
N MET A 186 -9.84 -9.24 40.19
CA MET A 186 -10.33 -9.83 38.94
C MET A 186 -10.78 -8.78 37.94
N SER A 187 -11.56 -7.78 38.37
CA SER A 187 -11.97 -6.67 37.52
C SER A 187 -10.78 -5.86 36.97
N GLY A 188 -9.76 -5.64 37.78
CA GLY A 188 -8.55 -4.97 37.37
C GLY A 188 -7.75 -5.77 36.33
N LEU A 189 -7.61 -7.08 36.52
CA LEU A 189 -6.96 -7.96 35.55
C LEU A 189 -7.73 -8.05 34.23
N GLU A 190 -9.04 -8.09 34.29
CA GLU A 190 -9.91 -8.11 33.11
C GLU A 190 -9.76 -6.81 32.28
N ALA A 191 -9.71 -5.65 32.93
CA ALA A 191 -9.44 -4.38 32.29
C ALA A 191 -8.06 -4.32 31.62
N GLN A 192 -7.02 -4.91 32.26
CA GLN A 192 -5.67 -4.99 31.71
C GLN A 192 -5.61 -5.89 30.47
N LEU A 193 -6.24 -7.05 30.51
CA LEU A 193 -6.31 -7.96 29.37
C LEU A 193 -7.03 -7.31 28.17
N GLY A 194 -8.07 -6.52 28.42
CA GLY A 194 -8.74 -5.71 27.41
C GLY A 194 -7.82 -4.69 26.76
N GLY A 195 -7.04 -3.93 27.55
CA GLY A 195 -6.08 -2.95 27.06
C GLY A 195 -4.94 -3.56 26.23
N MET A 196 -4.43 -4.73 26.68
CA MET A 196 -3.45 -5.48 25.87
C MET A 196 -4.04 -5.95 24.54
N GLY A 197 -5.31 -6.35 24.52
CA GLY A 197 -6.02 -6.71 23.31
C GLY A 197 -5.99 -5.58 22.27
N VAL A 198 -6.18 -4.33 22.69
CA VAL A 198 -6.08 -3.14 21.80
C VAL A 198 -4.69 -3.00 21.20
N ALA A 199 -3.63 -3.17 22.00
CA ALA A 199 -2.25 -3.07 21.53
C ALA A 199 -1.94 -4.11 20.44
N PHE A 200 -2.30 -5.38 20.68
CA PHE A 200 -2.06 -6.45 19.72
C PHE A 200 -2.93 -6.32 18.46
N SER A 201 -4.14 -5.81 18.60
CA SER A 201 -5.06 -5.64 17.48
C SER A 201 -4.54 -4.68 16.43
N SER A 202 -4.08 -3.53 16.86
CA SER A 202 -3.56 -2.49 15.95
C SER A 202 -2.28 -2.95 15.24
N SER A 203 -1.44 -3.74 15.92
CA SER A 203 -0.24 -4.35 15.32
C SER A 203 -0.56 -5.44 14.30
N LEU A 204 -1.69 -6.13 14.44
CA LEU A 204 -2.12 -7.17 13.52
C LEU A 204 -2.74 -6.59 12.25
N LEU A 205 -3.30 -5.38 12.32
CA LEU A 205 -3.96 -4.69 11.22
C LEU A 205 -2.98 -3.84 10.39
N GLY A 206 -1.93 -3.29 10.99
CA GLY A 206 -0.91 -2.46 10.34
C GLY A 206 0.32 -3.25 9.93
#